data_873f961ad2848e91e9efe19bfa3500ce
#
_entry.id   873f961ad2848e91e9efe19bfa3500ce
#
_cell.length_a   1.000
_cell.length_b   1.000
_cell.length_c   1.000
_cell.angle_alpha   90.00
_cell.angle_beta   90.00
_cell.angle_gamma   90.00
#
_symmetry.space_group_name_H-M   'P 1'
#
loop_
_entity.id
_entity.type
_entity.pdbx_description
1 polymer ?
#
loop_
_entity_poly.entity_id
_entity_poly.type
_entity_poly.pdbx_seq_one_letter_code
_entity_poly.pdbx_strand_id
1 'polypeptide(L)'
;IEYMLQLDYIIDSFSKTKVRKMKPFIRNLLRMSVYQIKYMDAVPDSAVCNEAVKLAKRHKFAQLSGFVNGVLRNIARNIDSVQFDTLSIRYSMPQWIVDRFVAAYGEKKAEEIFKAFHNKSTISIRTNLTRCTPDELRAMLEAEGVTVTAVDELDYAFVISGFDYLNGLQSFRDGLFYVQDISSMLVAQTAAPKKGDYVIDVC
;
A
#
# COMPACT_ATOMS: atom_id res chain seq x y z
N ILE A 1 5.52 4.27 4.14
CA ILE A 1 6.73 3.49 3.74
C ILE A 1 6.78 3.37 2.23
N GLU A 2 5.69 3.07 1.57
CA GLU A 2 5.57 2.85 0.13
C GLU A 2 6.18 3.98 -0.72
N TYR A 3 5.92 5.24 -0.37
CA TYR A 3 6.43 6.42 -1.08
C TYR A 3 7.68 7.04 -0.45
N MET A 4 8.42 6.30 0.36
CA MET A 4 9.49 6.88 1.20
C MET A 4 10.57 7.58 0.39
N LEU A 5 11.02 7.01 -0.72
CA LEU A 5 12.06 7.63 -1.55
C LEU A 5 11.57 8.90 -2.26
N GLN A 6 10.31 8.93 -2.69
CA GLN A 6 9.69 10.14 -3.23
C GLN A 6 9.61 11.25 -2.19
N LEU A 7 9.14 10.91 -0.98
CA LEU A 7 9.01 11.87 0.12
C LEU A 7 10.37 12.45 0.51
N ASP A 8 11.40 11.61 0.60
CA ASP A 8 12.77 12.05 0.89
C ASP A 8 13.31 12.95 -0.22
N TYR A 9 13.06 12.62 -1.48
CA TYR A 9 13.44 13.44 -2.62
C TYR A 9 12.76 14.82 -2.58
N ILE A 10 11.46 14.86 -2.33
CA ILE A 10 10.71 16.12 -2.19
C ILE A 10 11.29 16.96 -1.05
N ILE A 11 11.46 16.38 0.13
CA ILE A 11 12.02 17.11 1.28
C ILE A 11 13.42 17.63 0.96
N ASP A 12 14.26 16.80 0.34
CA ASP A 12 15.63 17.16 -0.02
C ASP A 12 15.71 18.25 -1.10
N SER A 13 14.70 18.38 -1.94
CA SER A 13 14.61 19.42 -2.97
C SER A 13 14.29 20.81 -2.37
N PHE A 14 13.55 20.85 -1.28
CA PHE A 14 13.09 22.10 -0.65
C PHE A 14 13.75 22.42 0.70
N SER A 15 14.64 21.56 1.18
CA SER A 15 15.32 21.73 2.46
C SER A 15 16.83 21.86 2.29
N LYS A 16 17.44 22.84 2.96
CA LYS A 16 18.90 22.95 3.04
C LYS A 16 19.54 21.79 3.79
N THR A 17 18.82 21.19 4.74
CA THR A 17 19.27 20.02 5.51
C THR A 17 18.73 18.76 4.88
N LYS A 18 19.61 17.88 4.42
CA LYS A 18 19.23 16.60 3.83
C LYS A 18 18.56 15.68 4.84
N VAL A 19 17.55 14.92 4.41
CA VAL A 19 16.73 14.01 5.23
C VAL A 19 17.60 13.07 6.08
N ARG A 20 18.68 12.52 5.53
CA ARG A 20 19.62 11.63 6.22
C ARG A 20 20.31 12.27 7.44
N LYS A 21 20.42 13.62 7.48
CA LYS A 21 21.05 14.38 8.56
C LYS A 21 20.04 14.88 9.60
N MET A 22 18.75 14.71 9.37
CA MET A 22 17.70 15.16 10.27
C MET A 22 17.55 14.23 11.48
N LYS A 23 17.14 14.78 12.61
CA LYS A 23 16.70 13.99 13.77
C LYS A 23 15.56 13.07 13.36
N PRO A 24 15.52 11.81 13.81
CA PRO A 24 14.52 10.82 13.37
C PRO A 24 13.07 11.31 13.49
N PHE A 25 12.72 11.97 14.59
CA PHE A 25 11.38 12.52 14.78
C PHE A 25 11.04 13.57 13.73
N ILE A 26 11.92 14.56 13.48
CA ILE A 26 11.69 15.62 12.49
C ILE A 26 11.61 15.05 11.08
N ARG A 27 12.47 14.10 10.75
CA ARG A 27 12.45 13.40 9.47
C ARG A 27 11.09 12.71 9.22
N ASN A 28 10.63 11.94 10.18
CA ASN A 28 9.36 11.22 10.04
C ASN A 28 8.16 12.16 10.07
N LEU A 29 8.21 13.24 10.86
CA LEU A 29 7.20 14.29 10.86
C LEU A 29 7.08 14.97 9.49
N LEU A 30 8.21 15.32 8.86
CA LEU A 30 8.21 15.90 7.51
C LEU A 30 7.70 14.90 6.47
N ARG A 31 8.13 13.63 6.51
CA ARG A 31 7.64 12.58 5.60
C ARG A 31 6.12 12.43 5.68
N MET A 32 5.58 12.32 6.89
CA MET A 32 4.14 12.21 7.12
C MET A 32 3.39 13.44 6.59
N SER A 33 3.89 14.64 6.87
CA SER A 33 3.28 15.88 6.42
C SER A 33 3.34 16.03 4.89
N VAL A 34 4.47 15.70 4.26
CA VAL A 34 4.60 15.74 2.79
C VAL A 34 3.69 14.71 2.13
N TYR A 35 3.51 13.54 2.75
CA TYR A 35 2.55 12.55 2.27
C TYR A 35 1.13 13.12 2.29
N GLN A 36 0.73 13.79 3.37
CA GLN A 36 -0.60 14.42 3.44
C GLN A 36 -0.78 15.51 2.37
N ILE A 37 0.21 16.38 2.20
CA ILE A 37 0.18 17.45 1.18
C ILE A 37 0.07 16.87 -0.24
N LYS A 38 0.74 15.75 -0.53
CA LYS A 38 0.83 15.21 -1.89
C LYS A 38 -0.28 14.23 -2.26
N TYR A 39 -0.78 13.46 -1.28
CA TYR A 39 -1.64 12.29 -1.55
C TYR A 39 -2.99 12.31 -0.82
N MET A 40 -3.28 13.34 -0.04
CA MET A 40 -4.52 13.41 0.75
C MET A 40 -5.28 14.70 0.44
N ASP A 41 -5.96 14.75 -0.69
CA ASP A 41 -6.69 15.95 -1.18
C ASP A 41 -7.71 16.51 -0.18
N ALA A 42 -8.26 15.66 0.68
CA ALA A 42 -9.21 16.07 1.71
C ALA A 42 -8.58 16.84 2.89
N VAL A 43 -7.23 16.92 2.99
CA VAL A 43 -6.53 17.56 4.10
C VAL A 43 -5.90 18.87 3.62
N PRO A 44 -6.38 20.05 4.10
CA PRO A 44 -5.81 21.32 3.70
C PRO A 44 -4.33 21.46 4.11
N ASP A 45 -3.47 21.95 3.22
CA ASP A 45 -2.04 22.15 3.45
C ASP A 45 -1.74 23.01 4.69
N SER A 46 -2.58 24.02 4.90
CA SER A 46 -2.45 24.90 6.08
C SER A 46 -2.66 24.14 7.38
N ALA A 47 -3.57 23.18 7.41
CA ALA A 47 -3.82 22.30 8.56
C ALA A 47 -2.62 21.38 8.80
N VAL A 48 -2.09 20.76 7.74
CA VAL A 48 -0.88 19.91 7.82
C VAL A 48 0.30 20.69 8.42
N CYS A 49 0.59 21.89 7.89
CA CYS A 49 1.68 22.73 8.38
C CYS A 49 1.51 23.10 9.85
N ASN A 50 0.28 23.50 10.26
CA ASN A 50 -0.02 23.89 11.63
C ASN A 50 0.13 22.72 12.61
N GLU A 51 -0.41 21.55 12.28
CA GLU A 51 -0.29 20.36 13.13
C GLU A 51 1.15 19.87 13.23
N ALA A 52 1.92 19.91 12.15
CA ALA A 52 3.35 19.56 12.18
C ALA A 52 4.13 20.48 13.15
N VAL A 53 3.86 21.77 13.14
CA VAL A 53 4.47 22.74 14.07
C VAL A 53 4.08 22.45 15.52
N LYS A 54 2.80 22.15 15.78
CA LYS A 54 2.32 21.78 17.13
C LYS A 54 3.00 20.50 17.62
N LEU A 55 3.09 19.47 16.78
CA LEU A 55 3.76 18.21 17.10
C LEU A 55 5.25 18.42 17.39
N ALA A 56 5.96 19.24 16.59
CA ALA A 56 7.36 19.56 16.85
C ALA A 56 7.55 20.20 18.24
N LYS A 57 6.70 21.16 18.59
CA LYS A 57 6.75 21.83 19.91
C LYS A 57 6.43 20.85 21.04
N ARG A 58 5.40 20.02 20.91
CA ARG A 58 4.96 19.04 21.91
C ARG A 58 6.03 17.99 22.20
N HIS A 59 6.79 17.59 21.19
CA HIS A 59 7.84 16.56 21.31
C HIS A 59 9.24 17.13 21.57
N LYS A 60 9.35 18.28 22.20
CA LYS A 60 10.60 18.92 22.63
C LYS A 60 11.52 19.38 21.48
N PHE A 61 10.95 19.61 20.30
CA PHE A 61 11.65 20.17 19.13
C PHE A 61 11.17 21.59 18.80
N ALA A 62 10.79 22.37 19.81
CA ALA A 62 10.26 23.72 19.61
C ALA A 62 11.22 24.62 18.82
N GLN A 63 12.53 24.48 19.02
CA GLN A 63 13.56 25.22 18.29
C GLN A 63 13.62 24.88 16.78
N LEU A 64 13.07 23.73 16.37
CA LEU A 64 12.99 23.33 14.97
C LEU A 64 11.61 23.61 14.33
N SER A 65 10.67 24.16 15.08
CA SER A 65 9.31 24.42 14.58
C SER A 65 9.29 25.38 13.40
N GLY A 66 10.16 26.42 13.43
CA GLY A 66 10.33 27.36 12.31
C GLY A 66 10.88 26.68 11.06
N PHE A 67 11.85 25.79 11.22
CA PHE A 67 12.40 24.98 10.12
C PHE A 67 11.32 24.07 9.51
N VAL A 68 10.58 23.32 10.33
CA VAL A 68 9.48 22.46 9.87
C VAL A 68 8.44 23.26 9.09
N ASN A 69 7.97 24.37 9.64
CA ASN A 69 7.00 25.24 8.98
C ASN A 69 7.53 25.81 7.64
N GLY A 70 8.77 26.26 7.60
CA GLY A 70 9.39 26.82 6.40
C GLY A 70 9.49 25.80 5.28
N VAL A 71 9.98 24.59 5.59
CA VAL A 71 10.09 23.50 4.62
C VAL A 71 8.72 23.10 4.10
N LEU A 72 7.73 22.82 4.96
CA LEU A 72 6.41 22.36 4.55
C LEU A 72 5.65 23.41 3.73
N ARG A 73 5.70 24.69 4.12
CA ARG A 73 5.06 25.75 3.33
C ARG A 73 5.71 25.95 1.95
N ASN A 74 7.03 25.75 1.86
CA ASN A 74 7.72 25.80 0.57
C ASN A 74 7.32 24.62 -0.33
N ILE A 75 7.24 23.42 0.24
CA ILE A 75 6.75 22.22 -0.46
C ILE A 75 5.32 22.43 -0.93
N ALA A 76 4.39 22.82 -0.04
CA ALA A 76 2.98 23.03 -0.37
C ALA A 76 2.75 24.00 -1.55
N ARG A 77 3.58 25.04 -1.67
CA ARG A 77 3.48 26.01 -2.77
C ARG A 77 4.01 25.50 -4.10
N ASN A 78 4.90 24.51 -4.08
CA ASN A 78 5.64 24.08 -5.25
C ASN A 78 5.54 22.58 -5.54
N ILE A 79 4.63 21.87 -4.85
CA ILE A 79 4.53 20.40 -4.93
C ILE A 79 4.24 19.92 -6.36
N ASP A 80 3.43 20.66 -7.11
CA ASP A 80 3.06 20.32 -8.48
C ASP A 80 4.20 20.52 -9.48
N SER A 81 5.24 21.28 -9.12
CA SER A 81 6.42 21.49 -9.97
C SER A 81 7.46 20.37 -9.82
N VAL A 82 7.28 19.46 -8.86
CA VAL A 82 8.25 18.38 -8.60
C VAL A 82 8.16 17.31 -9.69
N GLN A 83 9.28 17.11 -10.40
CA GLN A 83 9.44 16.03 -11.36
C GLN A 83 10.32 14.94 -10.80
N PHE A 84 10.01 13.70 -11.14
CA PHE A 84 10.78 12.52 -10.73
C PHE A 84 11.52 11.96 -11.94
N ASP A 85 12.80 12.25 -12.03
CA ASP A 85 13.61 11.99 -13.23
C ASP A 85 14.02 10.52 -13.38
N THR A 86 13.96 9.74 -12.32
CA THR A 86 14.36 8.33 -12.33
C THR A 86 13.21 7.40 -11.93
N LEU A 87 13.22 6.17 -12.44
CA LEU A 87 12.26 5.13 -12.05
C LEU A 87 12.31 4.86 -10.55
N SER A 88 13.51 4.90 -9.94
CA SER A 88 13.72 4.70 -8.51
C SER A 88 12.91 5.71 -7.68
N ILE A 89 13.00 6.99 -8.02
CA ILE A 89 12.27 8.03 -7.30
C ILE A 89 10.79 8.01 -7.67
N ARG A 90 10.47 7.89 -8.96
CA ARG A 90 9.09 7.90 -9.49
C ARG A 90 8.22 6.81 -8.89
N TYR A 91 8.78 5.63 -8.67
CA TYR A 91 8.07 4.47 -8.10
C TYR A 91 8.51 4.13 -6.68
N SER A 92 9.30 5.02 -6.04
CA SER A 92 9.83 4.82 -4.68
C SER A 92 10.50 3.45 -4.49
N MET A 93 11.16 2.96 -5.54
CA MET A 93 11.79 1.64 -5.60
C MET A 93 13.31 1.77 -5.41
N PRO A 94 13.94 0.97 -4.52
CA PRO A 94 15.40 0.96 -4.38
C PRO A 94 16.13 0.79 -5.71
N GLN A 95 17.20 1.55 -5.96
CA GLN A 95 17.90 1.56 -7.23
C GLN A 95 18.35 0.17 -7.69
N TRP A 96 18.87 -0.66 -6.76
CA TRP A 96 19.31 -2.02 -7.09
C TRP A 96 18.17 -2.93 -7.61
N ILE A 97 16.92 -2.69 -7.16
CA ILE A 97 15.74 -3.40 -7.70
C ILE A 97 15.45 -2.90 -9.10
N VAL A 98 15.48 -1.56 -9.31
CA VAL A 98 15.28 -0.98 -10.64
C VAL A 98 16.27 -1.55 -11.63
N ASP A 99 17.57 -1.56 -11.29
CA ASP A 99 18.64 -2.06 -12.15
C ASP A 99 18.42 -3.53 -12.52
N ARG A 100 17.98 -4.36 -11.55
CA ARG A 100 17.72 -5.78 -11.76
C ARG A 100 16.52 -6.01 -12.70
N PHE A 101 15.44 -5.27 -12.52
CA PHE A 101 14.24 -5.40 -13.35
C PHE A 101 14.49 -4.86 -14.76
N VAL A 102 15.19 -3.74 -14.89
CA VAL A 102 15.58 -3.18 -16.20
C VAL A 102 16.49 -4.16 -16.96
N ALA A 103 17.46 -4.77 -16.28
CA ALA A 103 18.34 -5.77 -16.90
C ALA A 103 17.57 -7.02 -17.36
N ALA A 104 16.54 -7.45 -16.60
CA ALA A 104 15.78 -8.66 -16.92
C ALA A 104 14.70 -8.45 -17.98
N TYR A 105 14.02 -7.28 -17.97
CA TYR A 105 12.79 -7.07 -18.74
C TYR A 105 12.84 -5.86 -19.69
N GLY A 106 13.90 -5.07 -19.65
CA GLY A 106 13.99 -3.75 -20.30
C GLY A 106 13.24 -2.66 -19.55
N GLU A 107 13.59 -1.40 -19.83
CA GLU A 107 13.10 -0.24 -19.08
C GLU A 107 11.57 -0.10 -19.13
N LYS A 108 10.97 -0.21 -20.33
CA LYS A 108 9.53 -0.07 -20.52
C LYS A 108 8.72 -1.09 -19.70
N LYS A 109 9.14 -2.36 -19.74
CA LYS A 109 8.44 -3.42 -19.00
C LYS A 109 8.65 -3.31 -17.50
N ALA A 110 9.85 -2.93 -17.06
CA ALA A 110 10.15 -2.65 -15.67
C ALA A 110 9.26 -1.51 -15.13
N GLU A 111 9.07 -0.44 -15.90
CA GLU A 111 8.19 0.67 -15.53
C GLU A 111 6.73 0.22 -15.39
N GLU A 112 6.21 -0.57 -16.32
CA GLU A 112 4.86 -1.16 -16.23
C GLU A 112 4.69 -1.98 -14.94
N ILE A 113 5.68 -2.78 -14.58
CA ILE A 113 5.68 -3.61 -13.35
C ILE A 113 5.68 -2.71 -12.11
N PHE A 114 6.55 -1.70 -12.04
CA PHE A 114 6.60 -0.79 -10.90
C PHE A 114 5.31 0.01 -10.75
N LYS A 115 4.70 0.42 -11.85
CA LYS A 115 3.37 1.06 -11.84
C LYS A 115 2.30 0.11 -11.28
N ALA A 116 2.34 -1.16 -11.63
CA ALA A 116 1.40 -2.15 -11.12
C ALA A 116 1.54 -2.39 -9.60
N PHE A 117 2.75 -2.27 -9.04
CA PHE A 117 2.96 -2.36 -7.59
C PHE A 117 2.28 -1.26 -6.77
N HIS A 118 1.97 -0.11 -7.39
CA HIS A 118 1.22 0.99 -6.75
C HIS A 118 -0.30 0.89 -6.93
N ASN A 119 -0.79 -0.10 -7.68
CA ASN A 119 -2.22 -0.32 -7.76
C ASN A 119 -2.76 -0.82 -6.42
N LYS A 120 -3.98 -0.42 -6.09
CA LYS A 120 -4.67 -0.98 -4.91
C LYS A 120 -4.77 -2.50 -5.08
N SER A 121 -4.24 -3.24 -4.13
CA SER A 121 -4.42 -4.68 -4.11
C SER A 121 -5.89 -5.03 -3.89
N THR A 122 -6.40 -5.91 -4.73
CA THR A 122 -7.70 -6.56 -4.50
C THR A 122 -7.55 -7.62 -3.40
N ILE A 123 -8.62 -7.90 -2.69
CA ILE A 123 -8.63 -8.97 -1.68
C ILE A 123 -9.18 -10.23 -2.34
N SER A 124 -8.36 -11.26 -2.41
CA SER A 124 -8.81 -12.59 -2.82
C SER A 124 -9.21 -13.42 -1.59
N ILE A 125 -10.26 -14.19 -1.76
CA ILE A 125 -10.86 -15.02 -0.71
C ILE A 125 -11.09 -16.44 -1.21
N ARG A 126 -11.00 -17.37 -0.28
CA ARG A 126 -11.34 -18.78 -0.47
C ARG A 126 -12.59 -19.13 0.28
N THR A 127 -13.58 -19.73 -0.38
CA THR A 127 -14.79 -20.27 0.23
C THR A 127 -14.46 -21.37 1.23
N ASN A 128 -15.08 -21.33 2.39
CA ASN A 128 -15.02 -22.43 3.35
C ASN A 128 -16.02 -23.51 2.94
N LEU A 129 -15.60 -24.44 2.10
CA LEU A 129 -16.44 -25.51 1.55
C LEU A 129 -17.00 -26.47 2.61
N THR A 130 -16.55 -26.37 3.86
CA THR A 130 -17.14 -27.13 4.98
C THR A 130 -18.38 -26.45 5.57
N ARG A 131 -18.65 -25.19 5.19
CA ARG A 131 -19.73 -24.37 5.74
C ARG A 131 -20.75 -23.92 4.70
N CYS A 132 -20.31 -23.64 3.49
CA CYS A 132 -21.16 -23.15 2.39
C CYS A 132 -20.58 -23.53 1.04
N THR A 133 -21.42 -23.48 0.02
CA THR A 133 -20.99 -23.55 -1.38
C THR A 133 -20.50 -22.18 -1.88
N PRO A 134 -19.73 -22.12 -2.97
CA PRO A 134 -19.31 -20.85 -3.58
C PRO A 134 -20.49 -19.96 -3.99
N ASP A 135 -21.57 -20.54 -4.52
CA ASP A 135 -22.76 -19.78 -4.93
C ASP A 135 -23.50 -19.17 -3.74
N GLU A 136 -23.64 -19.92 -2.62
CA GLU A 136 -24.20 -19.39 -1.38
C GLU A 136 -23.35 -18.25 -0.81
N LEU A 137 -22.01 -18.41 -0.79
CA LEU A 137 -21.11 -17.35 -0.34
C LEU A 137 -21.25 -16.10 -1.21
N ARG A 138 -21.28 -16.26 -2.53
CA ARG A 138 -21.47 -15.14 -3.46
C ARG A 138 -22.74 -14.38 -3.15
N ALA A 139 -23.88 -15.09 -3.05
CA ALA A 139 -25.16 -14.47 -2.78
C ALA A 139 -25.19 -13.72 -1.43
N MET A 140 -24.54 -14.26 -0.40
CA MET A 140 -24.41 -13.59 0.90
C MET A 140 -23.58 -12.33 0.83
N LEU A 141 -22.40 -12.37 0.18
CA LEU A 141 -21.53 -11.22 0.01
C LEU A 141 -22.20 -10.10 -0.80
N GLU A 142 -22.90 -10.44 -1.88
CA GLU A 142 -23.66 -9.48 -2.69
C GLU A 142 -24.80 -8.84 -1.89
N ALA A 143 -25.49 -9.61 -1.03
CA ALA A 143 -26.50 -9.09 -0.11
C ALA A 143 -25.91 -8.16 0.97
N GLU A 144 -24.63 -8.34 1.34
CA GLU A 144 -23.88 -7.45 2.21
C GLU A 144 -23.30 -6.21 1.47
N GLY A 145 -23.60 -6.05 0.16
CA GLY A 145 -23.13 -4.92 -0.66
C GLY A 145 -21.72 -5.05 -1.18
N VAL A 146 -21.12 -6.24 -1.08
CA VAL A 146 -19.77 -6.53 -1.56
C VAL A 146 -19.79 -6.83 -3.06
N THR A 147 -18.87 -6.26 -3.81
CA THR A 147 -18.64 -6.64 -5.21
C THR A 147 -17.81 -7.91 -5.27
N VAL A 148 -18.34 -8.95 -5.94
CA VAL A 148 -17.72 -10.27 -6.04
C VAL A 148 -17.37 -10.59 -7.48
N THR A 149 -16.09 -10.89 -7.74
CA THR A 149 -15.59 -11.30 -9.05
C THR A 149 -15.05 -12.74 -8.96
N ALA A 150 -15.46 -13.59 -9.87
CA ALA A 150 -14.97 -14.97 -9.94
C ALA A 150 -13.48 -15.00 -10.35
N VAL A 151 -12.80 -16.07 -9.97
CA VAL A 151 -11.45 -16.42 -10.39
C VAL A 151 -11.55 -17.60 -11.35
N ASP A 152 -11.17 -17.42 -12.61
CA ASP A 152 -11.39 -18.41 -13.67
C ASP A 152 -10.76 -19.77 -13.39
N GLU A 153 -9.61 -19.78 -12.69
CA GLU A 153 -8.86 -20.99 -12.39
C GLU A 153 -9.36 -21.75 -11.14
N LEU A 154 -10.21 -21.11 -10.32
CA LEU A 154 -10.60 -21.60 -9.00
C LEU A 154 -12.09 -21.31 -8.72
N ASP A 155 -12.93 -22.28 -8.92
CA ASP A 155 -14.39 -22.19 -8.72
C ASP A 155 -14.84 -21.85 -7.28
N TYR A 156 -13.96 -22.10 -6.30
CA TYR A 156 -14.18 -21.78 -4.89
C TYR A 156 -13.53 -20.44 -4.42
N ALA A 157 -12.96 -19.68 -5.34
CA ALA A 157 -12.25 -18.44 -5.03
C ALA A 157 -12.93 -17.23 -5.64
N PHE A 158 -12.86 -16.10 -4.93
CA PHE A 158 -13.37 -14.82 -5.41
C PHE A 158 -12.38 -13.71 -5.12
N VAL A 159 -12.42 -12.65 -5.94
CA VAL A 159 -11.86 -11.36 -5.64
C VAL A 159 -12.99 -10.46 -5.17
N ILE A 160 -12.81 -9.81 -4.02
CA ILE A 160 -13.85 -8.98 -3.41
C ILE A 160 -13.42 -7.53 -3.25
N SER A 161 -14.40 -6.62 -3.34
CA SER A 161 -14.21 -5.17 -3.14
C SER A 161 -15.52 -4.51 -2.72
N GLY A 162 -15.49 -3.19 -2.42
CA GLY A 162 -16.70 -2.43 -2.09
C GLY A 162 -17.13 -2.53 -0.62
N PHE A 163 -16.23 -2.87 0.29
CA PHE A 163 -16.48 -2.91 1.73
C PHE A 163 -15.40 -2.14 2.50
N ASP A 164 -15.72 -1.67 3.71
CA ASP A 164 -14.80 -0.86 4.52
C ASP A 164 -13.76 -1.72 5.25
N TYR A 165 -14.20 -2.80 5.93
CA TYR A 165 -13.33 -3.70 6.69
C TYR A 165 -13.96 -5.10 6.84
N LEU A 166 -13.11 -6.13 6.85
CA LEU A 166 -13.55 -7.53 6.83
C LEU A 166 -14.45 -7.91 8.02
N ASN A 167 -14.10 -7.47 9.23
CA ASN A 167 -14.91 -7.75 10.42
C ASN A 167 -16.30 -7.07 10.39
N GLY A 168 -16.56 -6.17 9.45
CA GLY A 168 -17.89 -5.62 9.18
C GLY A 168 -18.84 -6.62 8.52
N LEU A 169 -18.28 -7.58 7.77
CA LEU A 169 -19.05 -8.58 7.05
C LEU A 169 -19.48 -9.72 7.99
N GLN A 170 -20.77 -10.05 7.97
CA GLN A 170 -21.31 -11.18 8.76
C GLN A 170 -20.76 -12.50 8.22
N SER A 171 -20.68 -12.65 6.90
CA SER A 171 -20.11 -13.80 6.22
C SER A 171 -18.67 -14.11 6.66
N PHE A 172 -17.86 -13.07 6.94
CA PHE A 172 -16.51 -13.25 7.49
C PHE A 172 -16.53 -13.70 8.95
N ARG A 173 -17.37 -13.07 9.78
CA ARG A 173 -17.53 -13.46 11.21
C ARG A 173 -18.01 -14.88 11.37
N ASP A 174 -18.88 -15.34 10.47
CA ASP A 174 -19.39 -16.70 10.45
C ASP A 174 -18.39 -17.72 9.88
N GLY A 175 -17.21 -17.24 9.42
CA GLY A 175 -16.14 -18.09 8.90
C GLY A 175 -16.52 -18.80 7.60
N LEU A 176 -17.32 -18.14 6.74
CA LEU A 176 -17.74 -18.71 5.46
C LEU A 176 -16.64 -18.60 4.40
N PHE A 177 -15.62 -17.81 4.65
CA PHE A 177 -14.46 -17.66 3.77
C PHE A 177 -13.18 -17.29 4.54
N TYR A 178 -12.05 -17.47 3.89
CA TYR A 178 -10.73 -17.06 4.35
C TYR A 178 -10.12 -16.06 3.36
N VAL A 179 -9.37 -15.09 3.86
CA VAL A 179 -8.48 -14.27 3.00
C VAL A 179 -7.29 -15.14 2.66
N GLN A 180 -7.09 -15.41 1.39
CA GLN A 180 -5.98 -16.20 0.89
C GLN A 180 -5.61 -15.71 -0.51
N ASP A 181 -4.31 -15.65 -0.81
CA ASP A 181 -3.84 -15.29 -2.15
C ASP A 181 -4.11 -16.42 -3.14
N ILE A 182 -4.47 -16.06 -4.37
CA ILE A 182 -4.77 -17.01 -5.46
C ILE A 182 -3.59 -17.94 -5.69
N SER A 183 -2.36 -17.41 -5.70
CA SER A 183 -1.15 -18.24 -5.87
C SER A 183 -1.01 -19.30 -4.77
N SER A 184 -1.38 -18.97 -3.52
CA SER A 184 -1.35 -19.91 -2.40
C SER A 184 -2.44 -20.98 -2.51
N MET A 185 -3.61 -20.64 -3.06
CA MET A 185 -4.67 -21.63 -3.34
C MET A 185 -4.22 -22.62 -4.43
N LEU A 186 -3.56 -22.14 -5.48
CA LEU A 186 -3.06 -22.95 -6.58
C LEU A 186 -2.00 -23.99 -6.15
N VAL A 187 -1.25 -23.74 -5.08
CA VAL A 187 -0.29 -24.72 -4.53
C VAL A 187 -0.99 -26.02 -4.18
N ALA A 188 -2.08 -25.95 -3.39
CA ALA A 188 -2.81 -27.14 -2.97
C ALA A 188 -3.49 -27.85 -4.17
N GLN A 189 -4.01 -27.07 -5.13
CA GLN A 189 -4.63 -27.62 -6.33
C GLN A 189 -3.60 -28.31 -7.24
N THR A 190 -2.42 -27.70 -7.41
CA THR A 190 -1.34 -28.29 -8.21
C THR A 190 -0.76 -29.54 -7.56
N ALA A 191 -0.65 -29.57 -6.23
CA ALA A 191 -0.22 -30.74 -5.47
C ALA A 191 -1.22 -31.88 -5.58
N ALA A 192 -2.52 -31.58 -5.75
CA ALA A 192 -3.63 -32.52 -5.95
C ALA A 192 -3.56 -33.75 -5.03
N PRO A 193 -3.51 -33.61 -3.69
CA PRO A 193 -3.37 -34.70 -2.77
C PRO A 193 -4.58 -35.65 -2.85
N LYS A 194 -4.34 -36.95 -2.80
CA LYS A 194 -5.36 -37.99 -2.86
C LYS A 194 -5.57 -38.64 -1.49
N LYS A 195 -6.71 -39.28 -1.32
CA LYS A 195 -6.97 -40.05 -0.10
C LYS A 195 -5.90 -41.12 0.12
N GLY A 196 -5.19 -41.04 1.24
CA GLY A 196 -4.10 -41.95 1.59
C GLY A 196 -2.69 -41.36 1.38
N ASP A 197 -2.57 -40.21 0.75
CA ASP A 197 -1.29 -39.53 0.60
C ASP A 197 -0.81 -38.98 1.96
N TYR A 198 0.50 -39.01 2.14
CA TYR A 198 1.18 -38.39 3.29
C TYR A 198 1.63 -36.99 2.87
N VAL A 199 0.99 -35.97 3.39
CA VAL A 199 1.27 -34.57 3.05
C VAL A 199 1.89 -33.88 4.24
N ILE A 200 3.04 -33.21 4.02
CA ILE A 200 3.71 -32.40 5.04
C ILE A 200 3.74 -30.94 4.55
N ASP A 201 3.11 -30.07 5.29
CA ASP A 201 3.25 -28.61 5.15
C ASP A 201 4.32 -28.16 6.16
N VAL A 202 5.38 -27.52 5.64
CA VAL A 202 6.55 -27.09 6.44
C VAL A 202 6.64 -25.56 6.59
N CYS A 203 5.62 -24.80 6.13
CA CYS A 203 5.59 -23.34 6.18
C CYS A 203 4.62 -22.79 7.19
#